data_536e37ee9b6314c2a990ab9a697b5fdf
#
_entry.id   536e37ee9b6314c2a990ab9a697b5fdf
#
_cell.length_a   1.000
_cell.length_b   1.000
_cell.length_c   1.000
_cell.angle_alpha   90.00
_cell.angle_beta   90.00
_cell.angle_gamma   90.00
#
_symmetry.space_group_name_H-M   'P 1'
#
loop_
_entity.id
_entity.type
_entity.pdbx_description
1 polymer ?
#
loop_
_entity_poly.entity_id
_entity_poly.type
_entity_poly.pdbx_seq_one_letter_code
_entity_poly.pdbx_strand_id
1 'polypeptide(L)'
;MLLGAIAPGASAAENSVPDPTQFTPTFQTVNWKSPSTVTGDNLVWSFLNRQQKTLLSLDDTHIGSHVREQFRIVDRTSDKFGTKHYRLKQYVDGIPVFGAEQTIHVNKSGQITSYLGAVISENQQADAKENTTPKISATEAVYTAYKDAAIRVQSLPSSAPIVPEPYEGTSSVSKDTYGTASNNEFSISVDKDSLDLDKAAELENSTLEVVEPASSIPKIANLEPSVDPTAELYIYPDGDSTRLVYVTEVNTLQPTLLRTRYFIDANDGKIVFKYDILNEVIGTGRGVFGDTKTFETTVSGKKYQLKDTTRGKGILTYNVHNTETLPGTLYTDSDNVWEDPAAVDAHAYAIRTYDYYKDRFGRDSIDGHGMAIASAVHYGAKNYNNAHWGGTHMLYGDGDGTLFAPFSSDLEIVAHELTHGVTEHSSGLVYFAESGALSEAISDIIGNDIERTNWDFGKVAYTPNIKGDAIRSLSDPAKYGQVDHYSNLYPDPNNEDYGGAHINSGIINKAYYLLAQGGTFHGVKVDGIGRDAAVYIYYNAFTNYLTSTSNFSTARAAVIQAAKDSYGENSIAVTSAMKSFDAVGVR
;
A
#
# COMPACT_ATOMS: atom_id res chain seq x y z
N MET A 1 45.31 -5.75 -41.54
CA MET A 1 44.70 -6.29 -42.77
C MET A 1 43.41 -6.97 -42.42
N LEU A 2 42.37 -6.55 -43.09
CA LEU A 2 40.99 -7.00 -43.09
C LEU A 2 40.22 -7.00 -41.75
N LEU A 3 39.55 -5.86 -41.49
CA LEU A 3 38.31 -5.78 -40.71
C LEU A 3 37.17 -6.45 -41.52
N GLY A 4 36.61 -7.53 -40.99
CA GLY A 4 35.34 -8.04 -41.42
C GLY A 4 34.23 -7.27 -40.70
N ALA A 5 33.46 -6.48 -41.42
CA ALA A 5 32.22 -5.85 -40.92
C ALA A 5 31.17 -6.93 -40.66
N ILE A 6 30.78 -7.10 -39.40
CA ILE A 6 29.60 -7.86 -39.03
C ILE A 6 28.40 -6.93 -39.27
N ALA A 7 27.54 -7.32 -40.21
CA ALA A 7 26.26 -6.67 -40.45
C ALA A 7 25.42 -6.71 -39.17
N PRO A 8 24.65 -5.65 -38.82
CA PRO A 8 23.72 -5.70 -37.71
C PRO A 8 22.63 -6.69 -38.07
N GLY A 9 22.51 -7.76 -37.27
CA GLY A 9 21.42 -8.70 -37.34
C GLY A 9 20.08 -7.93 -37.19
N ALA A 10 19.14 -8.29 -38.05
CA ALA A 10 17.78 -7.80 -37.99
C ALA A 10 17.25 -7.99 -36.57
N SER A 11 16.93 -6.87 -35.93
CA SER A 11 16.12 -6.82 -34.71
C SER A 11 14.82 -7.55 -35.03
N ALA A 12 14.60 -8.71 -34.40
CA ALA A 12 13.28 -9.28 -34.31
C ALA A 12 12.38 -8.19 -33.71
N ALA A 13 11.30 -7.85 -34.39
CA ALA A 13 10.28 -6.97 -33.84
C ALA A 13 9.88 -7.57 -32.48
N GLU A 14 10.21 -6.90 -31.41
CA GLU A 14 9.65 -7.15 -30.10
C GLU A 14 8.14 -7.03 -30.29
N ASN A 15 7.43 -8.17 -30.24
CA ASN A 15 5.99 -8.16 -30.07
C ASN A 15 5.77 -7.47 -28.72
N SER A 16 5.38 -6.20 -28.77
CA SER A 16 5.00 -5.43 -27.58
C SER A 16 3.89 -6.22 -26.90
N VAL A 17 4.18 -6.79 -25.74
CA VAL A 17 3.18 -7.44 -24.91
C VAL A 17 2.12 -6.38 -24.59
N PRO A 18 0.83 -6.62 -24.90
CA PRO A 18 -0.22 -5.66 -24.60
C PRO A 18 -0.21 -5.35 -23.10
N ASP A 19 -0.02 -4.08 -22.76
CA ASP A 19 0.03 -3.63 -21.38
C ASP A 19 -1.40 -3.54 -20.81
N PRO A 20 -1.80 -4.35 -19.82
CA PRO A 20 -3.13 -4.30 -19.22
C PRO A 20 -3.40 -3.01 -18.46
N THR A 21 -2.37 -2.17 -18.23
CA THR A 21 -2.50 -0.86 -17.57
C THR A 21 -2.82 0.28 -18.53
N GLN A 22 -3.02 0.02 -19.83
CA GLN A 22 -3.38 1.05 -20.83
C GLN A 22 -4.70 1.76 -20.54
N PHE A 23 -5.58 1.15 -19.72
CA PHE A 23 -6.78 1.77 -19.21
C PHE A 23 -6.46 2.66 -18.00
N THR A 24 -6.18 3.93 -18.24
CA THR A 24 -6.08 4.91 -17.17
C THR A 24 -7.47 5.43 -16.84
N PRO A 25 -8.06 5.11 -15.68
CA PRO A 25 -9.36 5.62 -15.30
C PRO A 25 -9.30 7.13 -15.07
N THR A 26 -10.32 7.84 -15.51
CA THR A 26 -10.44 9.27 -15.28
C THR A 26 -11.15 9.52 -13.95
N PHE A 27 -10.47 10.23 -13.04
CA PHE A 27 -11.08 10.71 -11.80
C PHE A 27 -11.76 12.05 -12.00
N GLN A 28 -13.00 12.18 -11.53
CA GLN A 28 -13.73 13.43 -11.53
C GLN A 28 -14.39 13.67 -10.18
N THR A 29 -14.10 14.84 -9.59
CA THR A 29 -14.91 15.35 -8.48
C THR A 29 -16.24 15.82 -9.05
N VAL A 30 -17.32 15.26 -8.52
CA VAL A 30 -18.68 15.54 -8.98
C VAL A 30 -19.46 16.13 -7.82
N ASN A 31 -20.29 17.10 -8.11
CA ASN A 31 -21.21 17.68 -7.13
C ASN A 31 -22.64 17.60 -7.69
N TRP A 32 -23.11 16.35 -7.85
CA TRP A 32 -24.38 16.11 -8.51
C TRP A 32 -25.44 15.60 -7.54
N LYS A 33 -26.59 16.27 -7.56
CA LYS A 33 -27.78 15.86 -6.83
C LYS A 33 -28.92 15.63 -7.83
N SER A 34 -29.61 14.52 -7.68
CA SER A 34 -30.77 14.25 -8.53
C SER A 34 -31.82 15.34 -8.38
N PRO A 35 -32.39 15.84 -9.47
CA PRO A 35 -33.52 16.76 -9.42
C PRO A 35 -34.83 16.10 -8.91
N SER A 36 -34.86 14.79 -8.78
CA SER A 36 -35.98 13.98 -8.30
C SER A 36 -35.62 13.23 -7.01
N THR A 37 -36.59 12.63 -6.34
CA THR A 37 -36.43 11.81 -5.12
C THR A 37 -35.81 10.43 -5.39
N VAL A 38 -35.04 10.28 -6.46
CA VAL A 38 -34.39 9.03 -6.86
C VAL A 38 -33.24 8.70 -5.92
N THR A 39 -33.19 7.48 -5.42
CA THR A 39 -32.21 7.00 -4.45
C THR A 39 -31.65 5.63 -4.86
N GLY A 40 -30.58 5.16 -4.18
CA GLY A 40 -29.99 3.84 -4.41
C GLY A 40 -29.46 3.68 -5.84
N ASP A 41 -29.58 2.49 -6.40
CA ASP A 41 -29.10 2.16 -7.74
C ASP A 41 -29.68 3.07 -8.81
N ASN A 42 -30.95 3.48 -8.67
CA ASN A 42 -31.57 4.38 -9.63
C ASN A 42 -30.90 5.77 -9.67
N LEU A 43 -30.29 6.20 -8.57
CA LEU A 43 -29.49 7.43 -8.54
C LEU A 43 -28.24 7.28 -9.40
N VAL A 44 -27.55 6.15 -9.29
CA VAL A 44 -26.37 5.80 -10.09
C VAL A 44 -26.72 5.77 -11.58
N TRP A 45 -27.79 5.08 -11.95
CA TRP A 45 -28.26 5.02 -13.34
C TRP A 45 -28.68 6.38 -13.90
N SER A 46 -29.36 7.18 -13.10
CA SER A 46 -29.78 8.54 -13.50
C SER A 46 -28.56 9.44 -13.74
N PHE A 47 -27.53 9.30 -12.92
CA PHE A 47 -26.26 10.03 -13.10
C PHE A 47 -25.55 9.60 -14.37
N LEU A 48 -25.33 8.31 -14.58
CA LEU A 48 -24.65 7.78 -15.74
C LEU A 48 -25.39 8.13 -17.05
N ASN A 49 -26.72 7.99 -17.08
CA ASN A 49 -27.53 8.38 -18.23
C ASN A 49 -27.36 9.86 -18.59
N ARG A 50 -27.21 10.74 -17.59
CA ARG A 50 -27.02 12.18 -17.83
C ARG A 50 -25.60 12.53 -18.25
N GLN A 51 -24.63 11.71 -17.87
CA GLN A 51 -23.21 11.98 -18.10
C GLN A 51 -22.61 11.14 -19.25
N GLN A 52 -23.44 10.44 -20.01
CA GLN A 52 -23.00 9.54 -21.10
C GLN A 52 -21.95 10.18 -22.02
N LYS A 53 -22.20 11.38 -22.47
CA LYS A 53 -21.31 12.10 -23.38
C LYS A 53 -19.99 12.50 -22.74
N THR A 54 -20.02 12.91 -21.48
CA THR A 54 -18.85 13.47 -20.78
C THR A 54 -17.98 12.40 -20.14
N LEU A 55 -18.60 11.36 -19.57
CA LEU A 55 -17.89 10.34 -18.80
C LEU A 55 -17.69 9.04 -19.58
N LEU A 56 -18.62 8.71 -20.48
CA LEU A 56 -18.65 7.42 -21.16
C LEU A 56 -18.25 7.54 -22.63
N SER A 57 -17.96 8.75 -23.10
CA SER A 57 -17.59 9.04 -24.51
C SER A 57 -18.61 8.50 -25.53
N LEU A 58 -19.89 8.40 -25.14
CA LEU A 58 -20.98 7.93 -25.99
C LEU A 58 -21.60 9.11 -26.73
N ASP A 59 -21.92 8.91 -27.99
CA ASP A 59 -22.49 9.92 -28.85
C ASP A 59 -24.01 10.17 -28.55
N ASP A 60 -24.55 11.31 -29.05
CA ASP A 60 -25.94 11.75 -28.79
C ASP A 60 -27.01 10.88 -29.49
N THR A 61 -26.64 9.98 -30.39
CA THR A 61 -27.57 9.15 -31.16
C THR A 61 -28.14 7.96 -30.38
N HIS A 62 -27.56 7.64 -29.22
CA HIS A 62 -27.86 6.45 -28.41
C HIS A 62 -28.37 6.78 -27.00
N ILE A 63 -29.01 7.93 -26.81
CA ILE A 63 -29.46 8.41 -25.50
C ILE A 63 -30.66 7.57 -24.98
N GLY A 64 -30.49 6.95 -23.81
CA GLY A 64 -31.61 6.60 -22.91
C GLY A 64 -31.73 5.16 -22.42
N SER A 65 -31.50 4.12 -23.24
CA SER A 65 -31.69 2.71 -22.81
C SER A 65 -30.38 1.93 -22.64
N HIS A 66 -29.32 2.36 -23.27
CA HIS A 66 -28.10 1.56 -23.46
C HIS A 66 -27.15 1.48 -22.25
N VAL A 67 -27.21 2.42 -21.28
CA VAL A 67 -26.27 2.38 -20.14
C VAL A 67 -26.46 1.12 -19.30
N ARG A 68 -27.71 0.69 -19.06
CA ARG A 68 -27.98 -0.54 -18.31
C ARG A 68 -27.67 -1.83 -19.09
N GLU A 69 -27.63 -1.76 -20.41
CA GLU A 69 -27.21 -2.87 -21.26
C GLU A 69 -25.69 -3.04 -21.25
N GLN A 70 -24.98 -1.91 -21.20
CA GLN A 70 -23.51 -1.87 -21.24
C GLN A 70 -22.85 -1.96 -19.85
N PHE A 71 -23.55 -1.60 -18.76
CA PHE A 71 -22.96 -1.58 -17.42
C PHE A 71 -23.78 -2.38 -16.44
N ARG A 72 -23.12 -3.05 -15.52
CA ARG A 72 -23.73 -3.73 -14.37
C ARG A 72 -23.11 -3.26 -13.07
N ILE A 73 -23.91 -3.01 -12.06
CA ILE A 73 -23.42 -2.77 -10.71
C ILE A 73 -23.03 -4.13 -10.13
N VAL A 74 -21.73 -4.32 -9.89
CA VAL A 74 -21.16 -5.59 -9.43
C VAL A 74 -20.90 -5.60 -7.93
N ASP A 75 -20.83 -4.43 -7.29
CA ASP A 75 -20.63 -4.33 -5.84
C ASP A 75 -21.23 -3.05 -5.27
N ARG A 76 -21.66 -3.13 -3.98
CA ARG A 76 -22.23 -2.04 -3.19
C ARG A 76 -21.72 -2.14 -1.78
N THR A 77 -20.99 -1.13 -1.34
CA THR A 77 -20.50 -1.03 0.04
C THR A 77 -20.92 0.29 0.68
N SER A 78 -20.84 0.39 1.99
CA SER A 78 -21.04 1.64 2.72
C SER A 78 -19.98 1.77 3.79
N ASP A 79 -19.42 2.96 3.90
CA ASP A 79 -18.45 3.26 4.94
C ASP A 79 -19.11 3.68 6.26
N LYS A 80 -18.30 3.80 7.31
CA LYS A 80 -18.74 4.22 8.65
C LYS A 80 -19.30 5.65 8.71
N PHE A 81 -19.11 6.45 7.68
CA PHE A 81 -19.61 7.83 7.58
C PHE A 81 -20.93 7.93 6.81
N GLY A 82 -21.43 6.80 6.29
CA GLY A 82 -22.67 6.69 5.54
C GLY A 82 -22.52 7.03 4.06
N THR A 83 -21.29 7.07 3.53
CA THR A 83 -21.03 7.14 2.09
C THR A 83 -21.25 5.77 1.49
N LYS A 84 -22.01 5.71 0.40
CA LYS A 84 -22.21 4.49 -0.39
C LYS A 84 -21.26 4.49 -1.57
N HIS A 85 -20.64 3.34 -1.81
CA HIS A 85 -19.70 3.11 -2.90
C HIS A 85 -20.30 2.06 -3.83
N TYR A 86 -20.39 2.40 -5.10
CA TYR A 86 -20.90 1.53 -6.15
C TYR A 86 -19.77 1.20 -7.10
N ARG A 87 -19.57 -0.08 -7.39
CA ARG A 87 -18.64 -0.55 -8.40
C ARG A 87 -19.41 -1.12 -9.57
N LEU A 88 -19.05 -0.70 -10.77
CA LEU A 88 -19.67 -1.17 -12.00
C LEU A 88 -18.59 -1.75 -12.92
N LYS A 89 -19.02 -2.63 -13.83
CA LYS A 89 -18.20 -3.12 -14.95
C LYS A 89 -18.93 -2.86 -16.27
N GLN A 90 -18.15 -2.60 -17.32
CA GLN A 90 -18.67 -2.52 -18.69
C GLN A 90 -18.76 -3.91 -19.30
N TYR A 91 -19.78 -4.12 -20.14
CA TYR A 91 -20.06 -5.35 -20.86
C TYR A 91 -20.34 -5.07 -22.34
N VAL A 92 -19.95 -6.00 -23.21
CA VAL A 92 -20.35 -6.06 -24.62
C VAL A 92 -20.99 -7.40 -24.86
N ASP A 93 -22.26 -7.42 -25.27
CA ASP A 93 -23.05 -8.65 -25.50
C ASP A 93 -22.99 -9.66 -24.34
N GLY A 94 -22.99 -9.15 -23.12
CA GLY A 94 -22.95 -9.95 -21.89
C GLY A 94 -21.55 -10.37 -21.43
N ILE A 95 -20.50 -10.11 -22.20
CA ILE A 95 -19.12 -10.40 -21.84
C ILE A 95 -18.48 -9.19 -21.16
N PRO A 96 -17.88 -9.33 -19.96
CA PRO A 96 -17.24 -8.22 -19.27
C PRO A 96 -16.00 -7.71 -20.02
N VAL A 97 -15.78 -6.39 -19.94
CA VAL A 97 -14.58 -5.76 -20.50
C VAL A 97 -13.52 -5.65 -19.42
N PHE A 98 -12.34 -6.18 -19.66
CA PHE A 98 -11.22 -6.15 -18.73
C PHE A 98 -10.70 -4.72 -18.56
N GLY A 99 -10.55 -4.26 -17.31
CA GLY A 99 -10.07 -2.91 -16.98
C GLY A 99 -11.10 -1.79 -17.15
N ALA A 100 -12.27 -2.05 -17.76
CA ALA A 100 -13.34 -1.06 -17.91
C ALA A 100 -14.28 -1.08 -16.69
N GLU A 101 -13.74 -0.70 -15.54
CA GLU A 101 -14.47 -0.60 -14.28
C GLU A 101 -14.76 0.87 -13.92
N GLN A 102 -15.85 1.09 -13.19
CA GLN A 102 -16.22 2.40 -12.68
C GLN A 102 -16.55 2.32 -11.18
N THR A 103 -16.22 3.39 -10.47
CA THR A 103 -16.67 3.59 -9.08
C THR A 103 -17.42 4.90 -8.94
N ILE A 104 -18.53 4.87 -8.21
CA ILE A 104 -19.37 6.04 -7.93
C ILE A 104 -19.59 6.13 -6.43
N HIS A 105 -19.38 7.32 -5.88
CA HIS A 105 -19.51 7.57 -4.45
C HIS A 105 -20.70 8.49 -4.17
N VAL A 106 -21.58 8.07 -3.25
CA VAL A 106 -22.79 8.78 -2.84
C VAL A 106 -22.72 9.08 -1.36
N ASN A 107 -22.72 10.35 -0.98
CA ASN A 107 -22.70 10.76 0.42
C ASN A 107 -24.05 10.48 1.12
N LYS A 108 -24.06 10.59 2.44
CA LYS A 108 -25.25 10.35 3.27
C LYS A 108 -26.47 11.22 2.93
N SER A 109 -26.28 12.35 2.26
CA SER A 109 -27.36 13.23 1.79
C SER A 109 -27.89 12.84 0.41
N GLY A 110 -27.44 11.74 -0.17
CA GLY A 110 -27.88 11.26 -1.49
C GLY A 110 -27.29 12.05 -2.67
N GLN A 111 -26.11 12.63 -2.49
CA GLN A 111 -25.40 13.37 -3.51
C GLN A 111 -24.22 12.57 -4.02
N ILE A 112 -24.03 12.49 -5.34
CA ILE A 112 -22.84 11.90 -5.95
C ILE A 112 -21.69 12.90 -5.83
N THR A 113 -20.60 12.48 -5.21
CA THR A 113 -19.43 13.30 -4.88
C THR A 113 -18.25 13.04 -5.79
N SER A 114 -18.10 11.81 -6.29
CA SER A 114 -17.01 11.46 -7.20
C SER A 114 -17.36 10.30 -8.11
N TYR A 115 -16.70 10.27 -9.25
CA TYR A 115 -16.69 9.22 -10.25
C TYR A 115 -15.24 8.93 -10.63
N LEU A 116 -14.88 7.65 -10.69
CA LEU A 116 -13.64 7.15 -11.26
C LEU A 116 -13.99 6.05 -12.24
N GLY A 117 -13.49 6.08 -13.47
CA GLY A 117 -13.80 5.02 -14.40
C GLY A 117 -13.04 5.09 -15.72
N ALA A 118 -13.00 3.92 -16.36
CA ALA A 118 -12.54 3.75 -17.73
C ALA A 118 -13.61 3.01 -18.54
N VAL A 119 -13.70 3.29 -19.82
CA VAL A 119 -14.62 2.66 -20.77
C VAL A 119 -13.91 2.43 -22.09
N ILE A 120 -14.29 1.38 -22.83
CA ILE A 120 -13.82 1.21 -24.21
C ILE A 120 -14.59 2.16 -25.16
N SER A 121 -13.89 2.60 -26.19
CA SER A 121 -14.46 3.48 -27.22
C SER A 121 -15.57 2.79 -28.04
N GLU A 122 -16.38 3.58 -28.75
CA GLU A 122 -17.42 3.03 -29.64
C GLU A 122 -16.83 2.12 -30.72
N ASN A 123 -15.65 2.47 -31.26
CA ASN A 123 -14.98 1.63 -32.26
C ASN A 123 -14.56 0.29 -31.64
N GLN A 124 -14.00 0.29 -30.44
CA GLN A 124 -13.66 -0.93 -29.72
C GLN A 124 -14.90 -1.76 -29.34
N GLN A 125 -16.03 -1.10 -29.02
CA GLN A 125 -17.30 -1.80 -28.77
C GLN A 125 -17.83 -2.47 -30.05
N ALA A 126 -17.73 -1.80 -31.20
CA ALA A 126 -18.12 -2.36 -32.48
C ALA A 126 -17.24 -3.57 -32.87
N ASP A 127 -15.92 -3.41 -32.72
CA ASP A 127 -14.94 -4.50 -32.96
C ASP A 127 -15.19 -5.70 -32.04
N ALA A 128 -15.46 -5.46 -30.74
CA ALA A 128 -15.77 -6.50 -29.78
C ALA A 128 -17.03 -7.30 -30.14
N LYS A 129 -18.10 -6.63 -30.63
CA LYS A 129 -19.34 -7.30 -31.04
C LYS A 129 -19.17 -8.27 -32.20
N GLU A 130 -18.20 -8.05 -33.07
CA GLU A 130 -17.88 -8.96 -34.17
C GLU A 130 -17.18 -10.23 -33.71
N ASN A 131 -16.63 -10.26 -32.48
CA ASN A 131 -15.76 -11.33 -31.95
C ASN A 131 -16.21 -11.82 -30.56
N THR A 132 -17.49 -12.13 -30.39
CA THR A 132 -18.04 -12.61 -29.11
C THR A 132 -18.10 -14.13 -28.94
N THR A 133 -17.76 -14.89 -30.00
CA THR A 133 -17.84 -16.36 -29.97
C THR A 133 -16.44 -16.99 -29.91
N PRO A 134 -16.09 -17.70 -28.82
CA PRO A 134 -14.79 -18.35 -28.71
C PRO A 134 -14.66 -19.54 -29.67
N LYS A 135 -13.46 -19.81 -30.20
CA LYS A 135 -13.15 -20.95 -31.04
C LYS A 135 -12.48 -22.10 -30.28
N ILE A 136 -11.93 -21.80 -29.09
CA ILE A 136 -11.44 -22.81 -28.16
C ILE A 136 -12.36 -22.86 -26.93
N SER A 137 -12.33 -23.98 -26.22
CA SER A 137 -13.06 -24.11 -24.94
C SER A 137 -12.30 -23.51 -23.77
N ALA A 138 -13.03 -23.22 -22.67
CA ALA A 138 -12.44 -22.81 -21.39
C ALA A 138 -11.43 -23.85 -20.86
N THR A 139 -11.71 -25.15 -21.05
CA THR A 139 -10.81 -26.25 -20.65
C THR A 139 -9.49 -26.21 -21.43
N GLU A 140 -9.52 -25.92 -22.73
CA GLU A 140 -8.30 -25.76 -23.54
C GLU A 140 -7.48 -24.54 -23.10
N ALA A 141 -8.14 -23.44 -22.74
CA ALA A 141 -7.46 -22.26 -22.21
C ALA A 141 -6.78 -22.57 -20.86
N VAL A 142 -7.48 -23.20 -19.92
CA VAL A 142 -6.90 -23.67 -18.65
C VAL A 142 -5.71 -24.60 -18.90
N TYR A 143 -5.85 -25.57 -19.83
CA TYR A 143 -4.76 -26.48 -20.18
C TYR A 143 -3.52 -25.75 -20.69
N THR A 144 -3.69 -24.73 -21.54
CA THR A 144 -2.60 -23.88 -22.04
C THR A 144 -1.87 -23.17 -20.89
N ALA A 145 -2.61 -22.60 -19.94
CA ALA A 145 -2.04 -21.92 -18.78
C ALA A 145 -1.22 -22.87 -17.89
N TYR A 146 -1.78 -24.05 -17.57
CA TYR A 146 -1.09 -25.06 -16.75
C TYR A 146 0.14 -25.65 -17.44
N LYS A 147 0.10 -25.84 -18.76
CA LYS A 147 1.25 -26.29 -19.54
C LYS A 147 2.42 -25.29 -19.46
N ASP A 148 2.15 -24.01 -19.62
CA ASP A 148 3.17 -22.96 -19.49
C ASP A 148 3.71 -22.88 -18.05
N ALA A 149 2.84 -22.96 -17.05
CA ALA A 149 3.23 -22.98 -15.65
C ALA A 149 4.12 -24.18 -15.31
N ALA A 150 3.83 -25.37 -15.82
CA ALA A 150 4.65 -26.57 -15.61
C ALA A 150 6.07 -26.41 -16.16
N ILE A 151 6.21 -25.80 -17.34
CA ILE A 151 7.53 -25.47 -17.92
C ILE A 151 8.30 -24.52 -17.02
N ARG A 152 7.63 -23.48 -16.49
CA ARG A 152 8.24 -22.52 -15.57
C ARG A 152 8.71 -23.18 -14.28
N VAL A 153 7.87 -24.01 -13.65
CA VAL A 153 8.20 -24.70 -12.39
C VAL A 153 9.42 -25.60 -12.55
N GLN A 154 9.57 -26.28 -13.70
CA GLN A 154 10.75 -27.09 -13.99
C GLN A 154 12.05 -26.26 -14.11
N SER A 155 11.95 -24.98 -14.41
CA SER A 155 13.09 -24.06 -14.50
C SER A 155 13.45 -23.38 -13.19
N LEU A 156 12.62 -23.51 -12.13
CA LEU A 156 12.88 -22.96 -10.80
C LEU A 156 13.92 -23.78 -10.03
N PRO A 157 14.63 -23.19 -9.05
CA PRO A 157 15.52 -23.94 -8.18
C PRO A 157 14.80 -25.08 -7.46
N SER A 158 15.47 -26.22 -7.28
CA SER A 158 14.84 -27.44 -6.70
C SER A 158 14.64 -27.37 -5.18
N SER A 159 14.98 -26.29 -4.52
CA SER A 159 14.72 -26.09 -3.09
C SER A 159 13.28 -25.61 -2.90
N ALA A 160 12.39 -26.52 -2.58
CA ALA A 160 11.07 -26.16 -2.10
C ALA A 160 11.20 -25.37 -0.77
N PRO A 161 10.43 -24.28 -0.56
CA PRO A 161 10.33 -23.70 0.76
C PRO A 161 9.84 -24.79 1.73
N ILE A 162 10.55 -24.97 2.83
CA ILE A 162 10.06 -25.79 3.95
C ILE A 162 8.86 -25.03 4.47
N VAL A 163 7.65 -25.55 4.19
CA VAL A 163 6.45 -25.08 4.87
C VAL A 163 6.69 -25.34 6.36
N PRO A 164 6.70 -24.34 7.23
CA PRO A 164 6.86 -24.57 8.65
C PRO A 164 5.74 -25.52 9.09
N GLU A 165 6.08 -26.64 9.70
CA GLU A 165 5.09 -27.44 10.42
C GLU A 165 4.31 -26.54 11.37
N PRO A 166 3.00 -26.76 11.58
CA PRO A 166 2.24 -25.99 12.55
C PRO A 166 2.95 -26.06 13.90
N TYR A 167 3.33 -24.94 14.44
CA TYR A 167 4.06 -24.83 15.71
C TYR A 167 3.21 -25.40 16.83
N GLU A 168 3.48 -26.65 17.24
CA GLU A 168 3.04 -27.19 18.51
C GLU A 168 3.94 -26.66 19.63
N GLY A 169 3.76 -25.38 19.95
CA GLY A 169 4.46 -24.70 21.02
C GLY A 169 3.75 -24.89 22.34
N THR A 170 4.18 -25.88 23.11
CA THR A 170 3.96 -25.89 24.57
C THR A 170 4.90 -24.86 25.20
N SER A 171 4.45 -23.64 25.40
CA SER A 171 4.98 -22.76 26.42
C SER A 171 3.88 -21.85 26.95
N SER A 172 3.64 -22.00 28.23
CA SER A 172 2.79 -21.21 29.09
C SER A 172 3.22 -19.73 29.05
N VAL A 173 2.58 -18.93 28.23
CA VAL A 173 2.55 -17.48 28.40
C VAL A 173 1.14 -17.10 28.81
N SER A 174 1.08 -16.46 29.98
CA SER A 174 -0.15 -16.00 30.62
C SER A 174 -1.04 -15.25 29.64
N LYS A 175 -2.29 -15.71 29.55
CA LYS A 175 -3.39 -15.00 28.92
C LYS A 175 -3.71 -13.79 29.78
N ASP A 176 -3.24 -12.63 29.38
CA ASP A 176 -3.84 -11.37 29.85
C ASP A 176 -4.19 -10.50 28.65
N THR A 177 -5.47 -10.49 28.41
CA THR A 177 -6.31 -9.42 27.85
C THR A 177 -5.96 -8.85 26.48
N TYR A 178 -6.31 -9.59 25.44
CA TYR A 178 -6.93 -8.95 24.28
C TYR A 178 -8.41 -9.31 24.27
N GLY A 179 -9.26 -8.29 24.40
CA GLY A 179 -10.70 -8.45 24.38
C GLY A 179 -11.13 -9.10 23.07
N THR A 180 -11.77 -10.24 23.20
CA THR A 180 -12.49 -10.91 22.12
C THR A 180 -13.57 -9.99 21.62
N ALA A 181 -13.39 -9.47 20.38
CA ALA A 181 -14.52 -8.95 19.63
C ALA A 181 -15.46 -10.13 19.36
N SER A 182 -16.63 -10.12 20.00
CA SER A 182 -17.68 -11.08 19.79
C SER A 182 -18.08 -11.08 18.31
N ASN A 183 -18.19 -12.29 17.74
CA ASN A 183 -18.90 -12.53 16.50
C ASN A 183 -20.36 -12.08 16.68
N ASN A 184 -20.66 -10.87 16.24
CA ASN A 184 -22.04 -10.47 16.01
C ASN A 184 -22.40 -10.92 14.59
N GLU A 185 -23.13 -12.00 14.50
CA GLU A 185 -23.91 -12.34 13.33
C GLU A 185 -24.86 -11.17 13.03
N PHE A 186 -24.56 -10.44 11.97
CA PHE A 186 -25.47 -9.43 11.44
C PHE A 186 -26.55 -10.15 10.63
N SER A 187 -27.69 -10.42 11.25
CA SER A 187 -28.89 -10.79 10.54
C SER A 187 -29.50 -9.54 9.89
N ILE A 188 -29.42 -9.48 8.56
CA ILE A 188 -30.13 -8.46 7.79
C ILE A 188 -31.57 -8.91 7.65
N SER A 189 -32.49 -8.21 8.33
CA SER A 189 -33.90 -8.31 8.03
C SER A 189 -34.21 -7.55 6.74
N VAL A 190 -34.47 -8.30 5.68
CA VAL A 190 -34.97 -7.73 4.41
C VAL A 190 -36.48 -7.50 4.57
N ASP A 191 -36.85 -6.23 4.49
CA ASP A 191 -38.27 -5.84 4.43
C ASP A 191 -38.83 -6.24 3.05
N LYS A 192 -39.84 -7.15 3.07
CA LYS A 192 -40.34 -7.86 1.88
C LYS A 192 -41.46 -7.14 1.12
N ASP A 193 -41.80 -5.92 1.47
CA ASP A 193 -43.00 -5.28 0.98
C ASP A 193 -42.82 -4.12 0.01
N SER A 194 -41.95 -4.21 -1.00
CA SER A 194 -42.03 -3.26 -2.13
C SER A 194 -41.21 -3.62 -3.38
N LEU A 195 -41.18 -4.84 -3.84
CA LEU A 195 -40.58 -5.15 -5.14
C LEU A 195 -41.49 -6.13 -5.91
N ASP A 196 -41.91 -5.67 -7.09
CA ASP A 196 -42.57 -6.49 -8.09
C ASP A 196 -41.57 -7.51 -8.63
N LEU A 197 -41.53 -8.69 -8.00
CA LEU A 197 -40.50 -9.74 -8.20
C LEU A 197 -40.67 -10.49 -9.52
N ASP A 198 -41.78 -10.31 -10.24
CA ASP A 198 -42.08 -11.09 -11.45
C ASP A 198 -41.38 -10.55 -12.71
N LYS A 199 -40.82 -9.33 -12.70
CA LYS A 199 -40.04 -8.77 -13.82
C LYS A 199 -38.53 -8.81 -13.64
N ALA A 200 -38.05 -9.07 -12.43
CA ALA A 200 -36.63 -9.20 -12.17
C ALA A 200 -36.11 -10.62 -12.48
N ALA A 201 -36.99 -11.63 -12.38
CA ALA A 201 -36.62 -13.02 -12.60
C ALA A 201 -36.40 -13.40 -14.09
N GLU A 202 -36.89 -12.61 -15.04
CA GLU A 202 -36.68 -12.86 -16.47
C GLU A 202 -35.35 -12.34 -17.02
N LEU A 203 -34.67 -11.46 -16.28
CA LEU A 203 -33.33 -10.92 -16.66
C LEU A 203 -32.15 -11.61 -15.96
N GLU A 204 -32.40 -12.41 -14.92
CA GLU A 204 -31.39 -13.21 -14.24
C GLU A 204 -31.13 -14.57 -14.90
N ASN A 205 -31.94 -14.99 -15.86
CA ASN A 205 -31.82 -16.26 -16.57
C ASN A 205 -31.14 -16.16 -17.94
N SER A 206 -30.37 -15.11 -18.24
CA SER A 206 -29.38 -15.21 -19.31
C SER A 206 -28.20 -16.00 -18.76
N THR A 207 -28.19 -17.28 -19.03
CA THR A 207 -27.17 -18.27 -18.71
C THR A 207 -25.78 -17.74 -19.04
N LEU A 208 -25.04 -17.30 -18.02
CA LEU A 208 -23.62 -17.54 -17.99
C LEU A 208 -23.49 -19.07 -18.08
N GLU A 209 -22.94 -19.61 -19.16
CA GLU A 209 -22.49 -21.00 -19.18
C GLU A 209 -21.53 -21.15 -18.01
N VAL A 210 -22.05 -21.68 -16.90
CA VAL A 210 -21.22 -22.19 -15.81
C VAL A 210 -20.49 -23.38 -16.43
N VAL A 211 -19.25 -23.18 -16.79
CA VAL A 211 -18.35 -24.20 -17.32
C VAL A 211 -18.34 -25.35 -16.32
N GLU A 212 -18.61 -26.55 -16.79
CA GLU A 212 -18.55 -27.77 -15.99
C GLU A 212 -17.24 -27.84 -15.20
N PRO A 213 -17.26 -28.30 -13.94
CA PRO A 213 -16.05 -28.38 -13.13
C PRO A 213 -15.01 -29.26 -13.85
N ALA A 214 -13.78 -28.78 -13.89
CA ALA A 214 -12.65 -29.33 -14.64
C ALA A 214 -12.15 -30.68 -14.12
N SER A 215 -13.05 -31.64 -13.87
CA SER A 215 -12.71 -33.03 -13.52
C SER A 215 -12.00 -33.81 -14.64
N SER A 216 -11.76 -33.16 -15.78
CA SER A 216 -11.13 -33.77 -16.98
C SER A 216 -9.83 -33.11 -17.42
N ILE A 217 -9.22 -32.23 -16.63
CA ILE A 217 -7.88 -31.69 -16.97
C ILE A 217 -6.88 -32.84 -16.86
N PRO A 218 -6.14 -33.18 -17.95
CA PRO A 218 -5.08 -34.17 -17.85
C PRO A 218 -4.07 -33.74 -16.77
N LYS A 219 -3.66 -34.67 -15.91
CA LYS A 219 -2.60 -34.39 -14.91
C LYS A 219 -1.37 -33.87 -15.64
N ILE A 220 -1.10 -32.58 -15.53
CA ILE A 220 0.08 -31.95 -16.11
C ILE A 220 1.17 -31.97 -15.05
N ALA A 221 2.17 -32.81 -15.29
CA ALA A 221 3.49 -32.82 -14.66
C ALA A 221 3.54 -32.27 -13.21
N ASN A 222 3.02 -33.03 -12.25
CA ASN A 222 3.19 -32.78 -10.81
C ASN A 222 2.67 -31.42 -10.26
N LEU A 223 1.91 -30.65 -11.05
CA LEU A 223 1.21 -29.47 -10.56
C LEU A 223 -0.16 -29.89 -10.02
N GLU A 224 -0.34 -29.76 -8.72
CA GLU A 224 -1.65 -29.96 -8.10
C GLU A 224 -2.30 -28.59 -7.89
N PRO A 225 -3.46 -28.30 -8.53
CA PRO A 225 -4.18 -27.06 -8.30
C PRO A 225 -4.66 -26.99 -6.84
N SER A 226 -4.48 -25.85 -6.20
CA SER A 226 -5.01 -25.61 -4.85
C SER A 226 -6.51 -25.30 -4.84
N VAL A 227 -7.07 -24.94 -5.99
CA VAL A 227 -8.50 -24.68 -6.24
C VAL A 227 -8.82 -25.21 -7.63
N ASP A 228 -10.06 -25.68 -7.85
CA ASP A 228 -10.50 -26.10 -9.18
C ASP A 228 -10.33 -24.95 -10.18
N PRO A 229 -9.52 -25.13 -11.25
CA PRO A 229 -9.25 -24.06 -12.18
C PRO A 229 -10.47 -23.76 -13.05
N THR A 230 -10.75 -22.47 -13.18
CA THR A 230 -11.81 -21.94 -14.03
C THR A 230 -11.24 -20.95 -15.03
N ALA A 231 -11.94 -20.74 -16.14
CA ALA A 231 -11.62 -19.68 -17.09
C ALA A 231 -12.89 -18.91 -17.45
N GLU A 232 -12.79 -17.59 -17.41
CA GLU A 232 -13.89 -16.68 -17.73
C GLU A 232 -13.57 -15.90 -19.00
N LEU A 233 -14.59 -15.68 -19.86
CA LEU A 233 -14.45 -14.86 -21.05
C LEU A 233 -14.43 -13.39 -20.70
N TYR A 234 -13.52 -12.65 -21.33
CA TYR A 234 -13.41 -11.20 -21.27
C TYR A 234 -13.16 -10.61 -22.64
N ILE A 235 -13.66 -9.40 -22.87
CA ILE A 235 -13.17 -8.53 -23.93
C ILE A 235 -11.90 -7.86 -23.39
N TYR A 236 -10.78 -8.07 -24.05
CA TYR A 236 -9.49 -7.49 -23.72
C TYR A 236 -9.16 -6.37 -24.71
N PRO A 237 -9.05 -5.11 -24.24
CA PRO A 237 -8.65 -4.00 -25.09
C PRO A 237 -7.19 -4.15 -25.54
N ASP A 238 -6.93 -4.00 -26.84
CA ASP A 238 -5.63 -4.15 -27.47
C ASP A 238 -5.36 -2.98 -28.42
N GLY A 239 -4.85 -1.88 -27.90
CA GLY A 239 -4.73 -0.63 -28.62
C GLY A 239 -6.09 -0.10 -29.08
N ASP A 240 -6.25 0.13 -30.38
CA ASP A 240 -7.52 0.59 -30.99
C ASP A 240 -8.53 -0.54 -31.25
N SER A 241 -8.15 -1.78 -31.04
CA SER A 241 -8.96 -3.00 -31.24
C SER A 241 -9.29 -3.70 -29.93
N THR A 242 -9.94 -4.86 -30.02
CA THR A 242 -10.24 -5.73 -28.89
C THR A 242 -9.91 -7.20 -29.23
N ARG A 243 -9.70 -8.00 -28.20
CA ARG A 243 -9.56 -9.45 -28.28
C ARG A 243 -10.55 -10.13 -27.38
N LEU A 244 -11.11 -11.25 -27.84
CA LEU A 244 -11.82 -12.15 -26.96
C LEU A 244 -10.79 -13.06 -26.27
N VAL A 245 -10.73 -13.05 -24.95
CA VAL A 245 -9.76 -13.83 -24.18
C VAL A 245 -10.45 -14.63 -23.09
N TYR A 246 -9.91 -15.79 -22.76
CA TYR A 246 -10.15 -16.45 -21.50
C TYR A 246 -9.17 -15.95 -20.46
N VAL A 247 -9.69 -15.52 -19.31
CA VAL A 247 -8.88 -15.19 -18.12
C VAL A 247 -8.96 -16.36 -17.16
N THR A 248 -7.80 -16.91 -16.81
CA THR A 248 -7.68 -18.04 -15.88
C THR A 248 -6.51 -17.84 -14.93
N GLU A 249 -6.56 -18.47 -13.76
CA GLU A 249 -5.46 -18.46 -12.79
C GLU A 249 -4.91 -19.89 -12.63
N VAL A 250 -3.59 -20.00 -12.70
CA VAL A 250 -2.88 -21.16 -12.20
C VAL A 250 -2.50 -20.87 -10.76
N ASN A 251 -3.03 -21.64 -9.83
CA ASN A 251 -2.77 -21.51 -8.40
C ASN A 251 -2.36 -22.88 -7.85
N THR A 252 -1.09 -23.03 -7.47
CA THR A 252 -0.52 -24.28 -6.96
C THR A 252 0.28 -24.03 -5.69
N LEU A 253 0.28 -24.99 -4.77
CA LEU A 253 1.13 -24.99 -3.57
C LEU A 253 2.31 -25.95 -3.71
N GLN A 254 2.20 -26.96 -4.60
CA GLN A 254 3.18 -28.01 -4.83
C GLN A 254 3.47 -28.16 -6.34
N PRO A 255 4.71 -28.41 -6.74
CA PRO A 255 5.95 -28.52 -5.95
C PRO A 255 6.51 -27.16 -5.53
N THR A 256 5.89 -26.06 -5.97
CA THR A 256 6.21 -24.69 -5.55
C THR A 256 4.97 -23.83 -5.55
N LEU A 257 4.96 -22.80 -4.70
CA LEU A 257 3.90 -21.81 -4.68
C LEU A 257 3.95 -21.00 -5.97
N LEU A 258 2.87 -21.05 -6.74
CA LEU A 258 2.70 -20.28 -7.98
C LEU A 258 1.26 -19.80 -8.07
N ARG A 259 1.08 -18.50 -8.31
CA ARG A 259 -0.20 -17.91 -8.63
C ARG A 259 -0.05 -16.95 -9.79
N THR A 260 -0.41 -17.38 -10.99
CA THR A 260 -0.24 -16.61 -12.22
C THR A 260 -1.59 -16.46 -12.91
N ARG A 261 -1.93 -15.24 -13.31
CA ARG A 261 -3.10 -14.96 -14.14
C ARG A 261 -2.69 -14.95 -15.60
N TYR A 262 -3.44 -15.68 -16.40
CA TYR A 262 -3.25 -15.84 -17.82
C TYR A 262 -4.41 -15.24 -18.60
N PHE A 263 -4.09 -14.60 -19.70
CA PHE A 263 -5.01 -14.13 -20.73
C PHE A 263 -4.73 -14.95 -21.99
N ILE A 264 -5.66 -15.81 -22.34
CA ILE A 264 -5.53 -16.76 -23.46
C ILE A 264 -6.46 -16.32 -24.57
N ASP A 265 -5.96 -16.08 -25.78
CA ASP A 265 -6.78 -15.73 -26.93
C ASP A 265 -7.82 -16.84 -27.18
N ALA A 266 -9.10 -16.47 -27.15
CA ALA A 266 -10.19 -17.42 -27.29
C ALA A 266 -10.37 -17.95 -28.71
N ASN A 267 -9.63 -17.42 -29.69
CA ASN A 267 -9.66 -17.87 -31.08
C ASN A 267 -8.56 -18.89 -31.44
N ASP A 268 -7.34 -18.71 -30.89
CA ASP A 268 -6.20 -19.56 -31.29
C ASP A 268 -5.45 -20.20 -30.11
N GLY A 269 -5.88 -19.93 -28.87
CA GLY A 269 -5.31 -20.54 -27.66
C GLY A 269 -3.93 -20.05 -27.28
N LYS A 270 -3.44 -18.97 -27.86
CA LYS A 270 -2.16 -18.39 -27.50
C LYS A 270 -2.26 -17.53 -26.22
N ILE A 271 -1.19 -17.52 -25.45
CA ILE A 271 -1.07 -16.60 -24.31
C ILE A 271 -0.87 -15.17 -24.86
N VAL A 272 -1.88 -14.32 -24.66
CA VAL A 272 -1.82 -12.89 -25.03
C VAL A 272 -0.99 -12.13 -24.01
N PHE A 273 -1.28 -12.39 -22.73
CA PHE A 273 -0.63 -11.75 -21.60
C PHE A 273 -0.66 -12.68 -20.38
N LYS A 274 0.32 -12.56 -19.51
CA LYS A 274 0.30 -13.19 -18.19
C LYS A 274 1.09 -12.37 -17.20
N TYR A 275 0.66 -12.42 -15.94
CA TYR A 275 1.41 -11.84 -14.83
C TYR A 275 1.27 -12.70 -13.58
N ASP A 276 2.32 -12.70 -12.78
CA ASP A 276 2.29 -13.41 -11.52
C ASP A 276 1.55 -12.55 -10.49
N ILE A 277 0.55 -13.14 -9.88
CA ILE A 277 -0.17 -12.54 -8.74
C ILE A 277 0.64 -12.75 -7.47
N LEU A 278 1.46 -13.81 -7.43
CA LEU A 278 2.48 -14.05 -6.43
C LEU A 278 3.83 -14.08 -7.17
N ASN A 279 4.50 -12.94 -7.27
CA ASN A 279 5.92 -12.87 -7.60
C ASN A 279 6.80 -13.21 -6.40
N GLU A 280 6.18 -13.54 -5.26
CA GLU A 280 6.80 -13.52 -3.98
C GLU A 280 6.77 -14.87 -3.35
N VAL A 281 7.93 -15.24 -2.92
CA VAL A 281 8.16 -16.35 -2.01
C VAL A 281 8.49 -15.76 -0.65
N ILE A 282 7.95 -16.36 0.38
CA ILE A 282 8.25 -15.94 1.76
C ILE A 282 9.65 -16.40 2.11
N GLY A 283 10.53 -15.41 2.31
CA GLY A 283 11.84 -15.61 2.90
C GLY A 283 11.78 -15.57 4.41
N THR A 284 12.78 -16.14 5.04
CA THR A 284 12.94 -16.11 6.50
C THR A 284 14.37 -15.77 6.87
N GLY A 285 14.55 -15.10 8.00
CA GLY A 285 15.87 -14.79 8.54
C GLY A 285 15.78 -14.41 10.01
N ARG A 286 16.93 -14.32 10.67
CA ARG A 286 17.02 -13.84 12.05
C ARG A 286 17.50 -12.41 12.06
N GLY A 287 16.80 -11.54 12.79
CA GLY A 287 17.23 -10.18 13.06
C GLY A 287 18.42 -10.13 14.02
N VAL A 288 18.93 -8.91 14.21
CA VAL A 288 20.12 -8.62 15.06
C VAL A 288 19.94 -9.15 16.49
N PHE A 289 18.74 -9.11 17.03
CA PHE A 289 18.44 -9.60 18.38
C PHE A 289 17.91 -11.04 18.40
N GLY A 290 18.05 -11.77 17.27
CA GLY A 290 17.82 -13.21 17.17
C GLY A 290 16.36 -13.61 16.97
N ASP A 291 15.44 -12.69 16.85
CA ASP A 291 14.04 -12.93 16.51
C ASP A 291 13.91 -13.36 15.05
N THR A 292 13.03 -14.31 14.79
CA THR A 292 12.77 -14.78 13.42
C THR A 292 11.77 -13.85 12.72
N LYS A 293 12.12 -13.40 11.53
CA LYS A 293 11.27 -12.61 10.66
C LYS A 293 10.94 -13.37 9.38
N THR A 294 9.74 -13.15 8.88
CA THR A 294 9.28 -13.63 7.58
C THR A 294 8.87 -12.42 6.75
N PHE A 295 9.21 -12.42 5.49
CA PHE A 295 8.98 -11.29 4.58
C PHE A 295 8.98 -11.76 3.14
N GLU A 296 8.38 -10.96 2.27
CA GLU A 296 8.30 -11.21 0.85
C GLU A 296 9.67 -11.03 0.19
N THR A 297 10.01 -11.96 -0.71
CA THR A 297 11.23 -11.95 -1.53
C THR A 297 10.87 -12.30 -2.98
N THR A 298 11.78 -12.10 -3.92
CA THR A 298 11.53 -12.36 -5.34
C THR A 298 12.49 -13.41 -5.88
N VAL A 299 11.99 -14.34 -6.68
CA VAL A 299 12.82 -15.30 -7.42
C VAL A 299 13.44 -14.61 -8.64
N SER A 300 14.74 -14.75 -8.83
CA SER A 300 15.46 -14.27 -9.99
C SER A 300 16.41 -15.36 -10.51
N GLY A 301 16.00 -16.03 -11.56
CA GLY A 301 16.72 -17.19 -12.10
C GLY A 301 16.76 -18.34 -11.09
N LYS A 302 17.97 -18.70 -10.62
CA LYS A 302 18.18 -19.76 -9.62
C LYS A 302 18.42 -19.24 -8.20
N LYS A 303 18.15 -17.97 -7.96
CA LYS A 303 18.39 -17.32 -6.67
C LYS A 303 17.16 -16.56 -6.22
N TYR A 304 17.10 -16.29 -4.93
CA TYR A 304 16.17 -15.35 -4.33
C TYR A 304 16.85 -13.99 -4.20
N GLN A 305 16.06 -12.92 -4.28
CA GLN A 305 16.49 -11.54 -4.06
C GLN A 305 15.75 -10.98 -2.84
N LEU A 306 16.45 -10.23 -2.01
CA LEU A 306 15.85 -9.48 -0.92
C LEU A 306 15.14 -8.24 -1.51
N LYS A 307 14.04 -8.55 -2.18
CA LYS A 307 13.19 -7.63 -2.94
C LYS A 307 11.75 -8.07 -2.83
N ASP A 308 10.92 -7.23 -2.25
CA ASP A 308 9.47 -7.33 -2.26
C ASP A 308 8.93 -6.52 -3.45
N THR A 309 8.05 -7.09 -4.25
CA THR A 309 7.39 -6.44 -5.40
C THR A 309 5.89 -6.25 -5.21
N THR A 310 5.32 -6.58 -4.04
CA THR A 310 3.90 -6.34 -3.73
C THR A 310 3.60 -4.91 -3.32
N ARG A 311 4.62 -4.18 -2.88
CA ARG A 311 4.46 -2.85 -2.28
C ARG A 311 5.06 -1.78 -3.18
N GLY A 312 4.22 -0.91 -3.75
CA GLY A 312 4.63 0.16 -4.65
C GLY A 312 5.49 -0.34 -5.83
N LYS A 313 6.62 0.32 -6.08
CA LYS A 313 7.63 -0.10 -7.07
C LYS A 313 8.67 -1.05 -6.48
N GLY A 314 8.44 -1.53 -5.27
CA GLY A 314 9.24 -2.53 -4.59
C GLY A 314 9.98 -2.01 -3.36
N ILE A 315 10.30 -2.97 -2.45
CA ILE A 315 11.18 -2.75 -1.30
C ILE A 315 12.43 -3.59 -1.53
N LEU A 316 13.61 -2.95 -1.52
CA LEU A 316 14.88 -3.58 -1.90
C LEU A 316 15.92 -3.36 -0.81
N THR A 317 16.75 -4.37 -0.55
CA THR A 317 17.81 -4.27 0.45
C THR A 317 19.17 -4.61 -0.18
N TYR A 318 20.12 -3.70 0.02
CA TYR A 318 21.46 -3.73 -0.58
C TYR A 318 22.54 -3.79 0.50
N ASN A 319 23.64 -4.47 0.20
CA ASN A 319 24.88 -4.42 0.97
C ASN A 319 25.84 -3.41 0.35
N VAL A 320 26.29 -2.43 1.09
CA VAL A 320 27.31 -1.47 0.64
C VAL A 320 28.71 -1.77 1.19
N HIS A 321 28.88 -2.92 1.85
CA HIS A 321 30.19 -3.50 2.21
C HIS A 321 31.08 -2.57 3.04
N ASN A 322 30.52 -1.85 3.98
CA ASN A 322 31.19 -0.84 4.81
C ASN A 322 31.87 0.27 3.96
N THR A 323 31.20 0.68 2.91
CA THR A 323 31.54 1.83 2.07
C THR A 323 30.37 2.82 2.00
N GLU A 324 30.56 3.90 1.25
CA GLU A 324 29.50 4.89 0.96
C GLU A 324 29.04 4.79 -0.50
N THR A 325 29.40 3.72 -1.22
CA THR A 325 29.10 3.55 -2.64
C THR A 325 27.71 2.97 -2.85
N LEU A 326 26.77 3.78 -3.30
CA LEU A 326 25.39 3.39 -3.58
C LEU A 326 25.18 2.92 -5.01
N PRO A 327 24.20 2.05 -5.26
CA PRO A 327 23.30 1.41 -4.28
C PRO A 327 23.93 0.23 -3.53
N GLY A 328 25.16 -0.17 -3.87
CA GLY A 328 25.76 -1.40 -3.38
C GLY A 328 25.29 -2.65 -4.15
N THR A 329 25.36 -3.81 -3.52
CA THR A 329 24.96 -5.10 -4.10
C THR A 329 23.60 -5.51 -3.55
N LEU A 330 22.60 -5.73 -4.42
CA LEU A 330 21.32 -6.28 -4.00
C LEU A 330 21.55 -7.67 -3.39
N TYR A 331 21.02 -7.90 -2.20
CA TYR A 331 21.14 -9.20 -1.54
C TYR A 331 20.50 -10.30 -2.38
N THR A 332 21.23 -11.40 -2.54
CA THR A 332 20.75 -12.61 -3.20
C THR A 332 21.11 -13.83 -2.38
N ASP A 333 20.21 -14.78 -2.34
CA ASP A 333 20.35 -16.02 -1.60
C ASP A 333 19.97 -17.24 -2.45
N SER A 334 20.42 -18.44 -2.06
CA SER A 334 20.16 -19.69 -2.81
C SER A 334 18.98 -20.50 -2.28
N ASP A 335 18.62 -20.36 -1.00
CA ASP A 335 17.59 -21.15 -0.31
C ASP A 335 16.50 -20.32 0.37
N ASN A 336 16.57 -18.98 0.23
CA ASN A 336 15.65 -18.02 0.83
C ASN A 336 15.68 -17.97 2.38
N VAL A 337 16.78 -18.42 2.98
CA VAL A 337 17.06 -18.29 4.41
C VAL A 337 18.19 -17.30 4.59
N TRP A 338 17.85 -16.09 5.04
CA TRP A 338 18.74 -14.94 5.04
C TRP A 338 19.59 -14.91 6.31
N GLU A 339 20.90 -14.91 6.14
CA GLU A 339 21.87 -15.02 7.24
C GLU A 339 22.39 -13.68 7.77
N ASP A 340 22.18 -12.58 7.03
CA ASP A 340 22.61 -11.25 7.47
C ASP A 340 21.54 -10.57 8.32
N PRO A 341 21.72 -10.45 9.64
CA PRO A 341 20.70 -9.93 10.53
C PRO A 341 20.33 -8.47 10.27
N ALA A 342 21.32 -7.63 9.88
CA ALA A 342 21.06 -6.22 9.58
C ALA A 342 20.22 -6.07 8.32
N ALA A 343 20.45 -6.89 7.30
CA ALA A 343 19.65 -6.91 6.09
C ALA A 343 18.24 -7.45 6.33
N VAL A 344 18.10 -8.49 7.16
CA VAL A 344 16.81 -9.06 7.58
C VAL A 344 15.94 -8.01 8.27
N ASP A 345 16.50 -7.30 9.24
CA ASP A 345 15.79 -6.24 9.96
C ASP A 345 15.42 -5.08 9.05
N ALA A 346 16.36 -4.58 8.24
CA ALA A 346 16.12 -3.48 7.31
C ALA A 346 14.96 -3.78 6.35
N HIS A 347 14.95 -5.00 5.77
CA HIS A 347 13.91 -5.41 4.83
C HIS A 347 12.54 -5.55 5.50
N ALA A 348 12.48 -6.31 6.59
CA ALA A 348 11.24 -6.56 7.31
C ALA A 348 10.64 -5.26 7.89
N TYR A 349 11.46 -4.36 8.39
CA TYR A 349 10.98 -3.10 8.97
C TYR A 349 10.62 -2.05 7.92
N ALA A 350 11.27 -2.05 6.74
CA ALA A 350 10.82 -1.25 5.61
C ALA A 350 9.43 -1.68 5.11
N ILE A 351 9.18 -3.00 5.04
CA ILE A 351 7.87 -3.57 4.72
C ILE A 351 6.83 -3.10 5.75
N ARG A 352 7.13 -3.26 7.05
CA ARG A 352 6.21 -2.88 8.12
C ARG A 352 5.92 -1.37 8.14
N THR A 353 6.90 -0.54 7.80
CA THR A 353 6.73 0.91 7.71
C THR A 353 5.87 1.30 6.51
N TYR A 354 6.07 0.67 5.35
CA TYR A 354 5.19 0.86 4.20
C TYR A 354 3.74 0.51 4.54
N ASP A 355 3.50 -0.68 5.13
CA ASP A 355 2.18 -1.16 5.50
C ASP A 355 1.52 -0.21 6.53
N TYR A 356 2.28 0.28 7.51
CA TYR A 356 1.80 1.27 8.47
C TYR A 356 1.26 2.54 7.77
N TYR A 357 2.03 3.12 6.84
CA TYR A 357 1.59 4.30 6.09
C TYR A 357 0.37 4.01 5.20
N LYS A 358 0.36 2.85 4.55
CA LYS A 358 -0.73 2.42 3.67
C LYS A 358 -2.03 2.21 4.43
N ASP A 359 -1.98 1.43 5.51
CA ASP A 359 -3.16 1.05 6.29
C ASP A 359 -3.69 2.21 7.13
N ARG A 360 -2.79 3.02 7.68
CA ARG A 360 -3.14 4.08 8.61
C ARG A 360 -3.62 5.34 7.93
N PHE A 361 -2.95 5.74 6.85
CA PHE A 361 -3.15 7.00 6.16
C PHE A 361 -3.55 6.87 4.70
N GLY A 362 -3.58 5.66 4.15
CA GLY A 362 -3.82 5.42 2.73
C GLY A 362 -2.66 5.84 1.83
N ARG A 363 -1.48 6.14 2.42
CA ARG A 363 -0.31 6.62 1.68
C ARG A 363 0.42 5.48 1.00
N ASP A 364 0.63 5.61 -0.29
CA ASP A 364 1.33 4.63 -1.10
C ASP A 364 2.83 4.95 -1.16
N SER A 365 3.61 4.36 -0.26
CA SER A 365 5.05 4.58 -0.11
C SER A 365 5.45 6.00 0.33
N ILE A 366 6.75 6.32 0.24
CA ILE A 366 7.38 7.56 0.70
C ILE A 366 6.80 8.79 -0.03
N ASP A 367 6.67 8.71 -1.35
CA ASP A 367 6.19 9.82 -2.20
C ASP A 367 4.65 9.89 -2.31
N GLY A 368 3.91 8.90 -1.77
CA GLY A 368 2.48 8.77 -1.95
C GLY A 368 2.06 8.20 -3.32
N HIS A 369 3.01 7.80 -4.14
CA HIS A 369 2.83 7.33 -5.54
C HIS A 369 3.57 6.01 -5.82
N GLY A 370 3.84 5.24 -4.76
CA GLY A 370 4.46 3.92 -4.87
C GLY A 370 5.95 3.95 -5.15
N MET A 371 6.69 4.98 -4.73
CA MET A 371 8.17 5.03 -4.86
C MET A 371 8.79 3.76 -4.27
N ALA A 372 9.82 3.23 -4.94
CA ALA A 372 10.59 2.12 -4.39
C ALA A 372 11.30 2.52 -3.09
N ILE A 373 11.25 1.65 -2.08
CA ILE A 373 12.01 1.83 -0.83
C ILE A 373 13.29 1.01 -0.95
N ALA A 374 14.43 1.67 -0.97
CA ALA A 374 15.72 1.04 -1.04
C ALA A 374 16.48 1.24 0.28
N SER A 375 16.88 0.15 0.92
CA SER A 375 17.69 0.14 2.14
C SER A 375 19.11 -0.30 1.83
N ALA A 376 20.11 0.45 2.28
CA ALA A 376 21.53 0.12 2.16
C ALA A 376 22.09 -0.14 3.58
N VAL A 377 22.35 -1.39 3.90
CA VAL A 377 22.95 -1.78 5.17
C VAL A 377 24.48 -1.85 5.05
N HIS A 378 25.16 -1.85 6.21
CA HIS A 378 26.62 -1.76 6.31
C HIS A 378 27.15 -0.49 5.65
N TYR A 379 26.42 0.63 5.83
CA TYR A 379 26.81 1.92 5.27
C TYR A 379 27.92 2.59 6.11
N GLY A 380 28.82 3.25 5.41
CA GLY A 380 29.94 3.96 6.03
C GLY A 380 31.05 3.04 6.52
N ALA A 381 31.96 3.56 7.33
CA ALA A 381 33.01 2.74 7.94
C ALA A 381 32.41 1.70 8.89
N LYS A 382 33.11 0.59 9.11
CA LYS A 382 32.76 -0.36 10.15
C LYS A 382 32.64 0.36 11.49
N ASN A 383 31.58 0.12 12.22
CA ASN A 383 31.23 0.83 13.48
C ASN A 383 30.67 2.25 13.26
N TYR A 384 30.10 2.55 12.10
CA TYR A 384 29.46 3.83 11.84
C TYR A 384 28.18 3.96 12.69
N ASN A 385 28.19 4.90 13.63
CA ASN A 385 27.11 5.13 14.59
C ASN A 385 26.10 6.16 14.06
N ASN A 386 25.49 5.89 12.91
CA ASN A 386 24.42 6.72 12.36
C ASN A 386 23.53 5.96 11.36
N ALA A 387 22.32 6.46 11.17
CA ALA A 387 21.45 6.16 10.05
C ALA A 387 20.88 7.47 9.50
N HIS A 388 20.52 7.51 8.22
CA HIS A 388 19.86 8.68 7.65
C HIS A 388 19.16 8.37 6.32
N TRP A 389 18.15 9.17 6.00
CA TRP A 389 17.53 9.20 4.69
C TRP A 389 18.44 9.95 3.71
N GLY A 390 18.89 9.29 2.66
CA GLY A 390 19.79 9.85 1.63
C GLY A 390 19.10 10.37 0.37
N GLY A 391 17.80 10.71 0.44
CA GLY A 391 17.03 11.21 -0.71
C GLY A 391 16.50 10.11 -1.65
N THR A 392 17.20 8.99 -1.76
CA THR A 392 16.83 7.85 -2.62
C THR A 392 16.98 6.50 -1.91
N HIS A 393 17.79 6.44 -0.88
CA HIS A 393 18.09 5.23 -0.12
C HIS A 393 18.06 5.52 1.37
N MET A 394 17.60 4.55 2.12
CA MET A 394 17.85 4.47 3.55
C MET A 394 19.27 3.94 3.79
N LEU A 395 20.03 4.61 4.64
CA LEU A 395 21.43 4.32 4.91
C LEU A 395 21.59 3.94 6.37
N TYR A 396 22.01 2.69 6.65
CA TYR A 396 22.15 2.15 8.00
C TYR A 396 23.57 1.75 8.30
N GLY A 397 24.17 2.41 9.31
CA GLY A 397 25.45 1.99 9.88
C GLY A 397 25.30 0.76 10.79
N ASP A 398 26.40 0.05 11.00
CA ASP A 398 26.46 -1.17 11.82
C ASP A 398 26.46 -0.89 13.32
N GLY A 399 26.68 0.37 13.72
CA GLY A 399 26.96 0.68 15.10
C GLY A 399 28.31 0.13 15.59
N ASP A 400 28.73 0.52 16.78
CA ASP A 400 29.95 0.03 17.40
C ASP A 400 29.72 -1.15 18.38
N GLY A 401 28.46 -1.57 18.52
CA GLY A 401 28.03 -2.64 19.44
C GLY A 401 28.00 -2.21 20.91
N THR A 402 28.37 -0.97 21.23
CA THR A 402 28.40 -0.43 22.58
C THR A 402 27.42 0.72 22.74
N LEU A 403 27.58 1.77 21.96
CA LEU A 403 26.66 2.91 21.92
C LEU A 403 25.45 2.60 21.06
N PHE A 404 25.66 1.93 19.90
CA PHE A 404 24.59 1.48 19.04
C PHE A 404 24.83 0.05 18.55
N ALA A 405 23.76 -0.74 18.48
CA ALA A 405 23.64 -1.91 17.61
C ALA A 405 23.45 -1.43 16.15
N PRO A 406 23.46 -2.32 15.15
CA PRO A 406 23.09 -1.95 13.79
C PRO A 406 21.76 -1.19 13.75
N PHE A 407 21.75 -0.01 13.13
CA PHE A 407 20.61 0.91 13.18
C PHE A 407 19.33 0.32 12.56
N SER A 408 19.47 -0.57 11.59
CA SER A 408 18.35 -1.32 11.00
C SER A 408 17.63 -2.24 11.98
N SER A 409 18.22 -2.52 13.14
CA SER A 409 17.66 -3.42 14.15
C SER A 409 16.50 -2.82 14.97
N ASP A 410 16.27 -1.52 14.83
CA ASP A 410 15.23 -0.80 15.57
C ASP A 410 14.14 -0.29 14.61
N LEU A 411 12.92 -0.83 14.75
CA LEU A 411 11.78 -0.43 13.93
C LEU A 411 11.45 1.06 14.06
N GLU A 412 11.61 1.64 15.26
CA GLU A 412 11.34 3.06 15.49
C GLU A 412 12.30 3.91 14.68
N ILE A 413 13.60 3.52 14.61
CA ILE A 413 14.61 4.21 13.80
C ILE A 413 14.31 4.05 12.31
N VAL A 414 14.01 2.83 11.85
CA VAL A 414 13.69 2.60 10.42
C VAL A 414 12.49 3.44 9.99
N ALA A 415 11.45 3.50 10.81
CA ALA A 415 10.27 4.31 10.52
C ALA A 415 10.55 5.83 10.59
N HIS A 416 11.39 6.27 11.53
CA HIS A 416 11.84 7.67 11.66
C HIS A 416 12.52 8.13 10.36
N GLU A 417 13.49 7.38 9.91
CA GLU A 417 14.27 7.75 8.72
C GLU A 417 13.42 7.74 7.45
N LEU A 418 12.56 6.73 7.28
CA LEU A 418 11.60 6.71 6.15
C LEU A 418 10.61 7.88 6.21
N THR A 419 10.32 8.39 7.41
CA THR A 419 9.46 9.56 7.60
C THR A 419 10.14 10.85 7.14
N HIS A 420 11.48 10.96 7.23
CA HIS A 420 12.19 12.08 6.57
C HIS A 420 11.93 12.09 5.06
N GLY A 421 11.93 10.91 4.42
CA GLY A 421 11.53 10.81 3.01
C GLY A 421 10.08 11.22 2.77
N VAL A 422 9.14 10.85 3.65
CA VAL A 422 7.75 11.33 3.56
C VAL A 422 7.68 12.85 3.70
N THR A 423 8.44 13.44 4.61
CA THR A 423 8.52 14.90 4.81
C THR A 423 9.06 15.59 3.57
N GLU A 424 10.14 15.06 2.97
CA GLU A 424 10.72 15.58 1.72
C GLU A 424 9.72 15.60 0.57
N HIS A 425 8.93 14.53 0.43
CA HIS A 425 7.92 14.37 -0.63
C HIS A 425 6.53 14.95 -0.26
N SER A 426 6.43 15.74 0.80
CA SER A 426 5.17 16.40 1.20
C SER A 426 5.39 17.87 1.56
N SER A 427 5.60 18.20 2.83
CA SER A 427 5.88 19.58 3.27
C SER A 427 7.24 20.10 2.81
N GLY A 428 8.22 19.23 2.58
CA GLY A 428 9.56 19.62 2.15
C GLY A 428 10.31 20.47 3.18
N LEU A 429 10.08 20.27 4.50
CA LEU A 429 10.68 21.06 5.58
C LEU A 429 12.19 21.15 5.44
N VAL A 430 12.71 22.37 5.41
CA VAL A 430 14.15 22.62 5.41
C VAL A 430 14.76 22.09 6.69
N TYR A 431 15.78 21.26 6.57
CA TYR A 431 16.41 20.61 7.73
C TYR A 431 17.35 21.56 8.46
N PHE A 432 16.75 22.62 9.08
CA PHE A 432 17.47 23.63 9.85
C PHE A 432 16.53 24.32 10.85
N ALA A 433 17.01 24.59 12.07
CA ALA A 433 16.32 25.29 13.14
C ALA A 433 14.92 24.72 13.42
N GLU A 434 13.88 25.55 13.59
CA GLU A 434 12.51 25.07 13.92
C GLU A 434 11.93 24.16 12.82
N SER A 435 12.18 24.44 11.55
CA SER A 435 11.70 23.56 10.47
C SER A 435 12.38 22.18 10.48
N GLY A 436 13.68 22.14 10.81
CA GLY A 436 14.41 20.90 11.06
C GLY A 436 13.86 20.14 12.28
N ALA A 437 13.60 20.87 13.37
CA ALA A 437 13.02 20.30 14.59
C ALA A 437 11.58 19.77 14.37
N LEU A 438 10.81 20.37 13.47
CA LEU A 438 9.52 19.81 13.02
C LEU A 438 9.69 18.51 12.24
N SER A 439 10.68 18.44 11.35
CA SER A 439 10.99 17.20 10.59
C SER A 439 11.41 16.07 11.54
N GLU A 440 12.26 16.36 12.51
CA GLU A 440 12.64 15.42 13.56
C GLU A 440 11.45 14.95 14.39
N ALA A 441 10.61 15.88 14.83
CA ALA A 441 9.48 15.56 15.68
C ALA A 441 8.45 14.65 14.99
N ILE A 442 8.10 14.90 13.73
CA ILE A 442 7.15 14.01 13.02
C ILE A 442 7.75 12.62 12.78
N SER A 443 9.06 12.55 12.54
CA SER A 443 9.79 11.29 12.39
C SER A 443 9.80 10.50 13.71
N ASP A 444 10.06 11.14 14.85
CA ASP A 444 9.95 10.53 16.18
C ASP A 444 8.53 10.07 16.50
N ILE A 445 7.53 10.89 16.18
CA ILE A 445 6.11 10.59 16.42
C ILE A 445 5.69 9.35 15.66
N ILE A 446 6.00 9.24 14.37
CA ILE A 446 5.67 8.09 13.54
C ILE A 446 6.47 6.86 13.98
N GLY A 447 7.79 7.01 14.23
CA GLY A 447 8.63 5.95 14.74
C GLY A 447 8.11 5.37 16.05
N ASN A 448 7.68 6.18 16.99
CA ASN A 448 7.10 5.72 18.25
C ASN A 448 5.66 5.16 18.07
N ASP A 449 4.88 5.70 17.13
CA ASP A 449 3.50 5.23 16.91
C ASP A 449 3.42 3.87 16.21
N ILE A 450 4.40 3.50 15.39
CA ILE A 450 4.39 2.20 14.70
C ILE A 450 4.57 1.02 15.69
N GLU A 451 5.30 1.24 16.78
CA GLU A 451 5.57 0.19 17.76
C GLU A 451 4.65 0.26 19.00
N ARG A 452 4.39 1.46 19.52
CA ARG A 452 3.44 1.79 20.63
C ARG A 452 3.73 1.11 21.97
N THR A 453 4.94 0.62 22.22
CA THR A 453 5.24 -0.06 23.48
C THR A 453 5.28 0.89 24.68
N ASN A 454 5.84 2.07 24.48
CA ASN A 454 5.90 3.16 25.47
C ASN A 454 6.09 4.52 24.74
N TRP A 455 6.62 5.54 25.45
CA TRP A 455 6.88 6.87 24.90
C TRP A 455 8.38 7.17 24.73
N ASP A 456 9.25 6.21 25.01
CA ASP A 456 10.68 6.32 24.76
C ASP A 456 10.99 5.83 23.33
N PHE A 457 11.94 6.46 22.66
CA PHE A 457 12.27 6.26 21.25
C PHE A 457 13.71 5.73 21.09
N GLY A 458 13.91 4.80 20.15
CA GLY A 458 15.23 4.27 19.80
C GLY A 458 15.82 3.35 20.87
N LYS A 459 14.98 2.70 21.67
CA LYS A 459 15.32 1.90 22.83
C LYS A 459 15.94 0.52 22.53
N VAL A 460 15.82 0.06 21.28
CA VAL A 460 16.32 -1.26 20.87
C VAL A 460 17.76 -1.17 20.39
N ALA A 461 18.08 -0.20 19.55
CA ALA A 461 19.44 -0.06 19.01
C ALA A 461 20.38 0.72 19.93
N TYR A 462 19.87 1.67 20.73
CA TYR A 462 20.69 2.51 21.60
C TYR A 462 21.13 1.75 22.85
N THR A 463 22.40 1.88 23.20
CA THR A 463 23.05 1.22 24.35
C THR A 463 22.57 -0.21 24.59
N PRO A 464 22.74 -1.13 23.62
CA PRO A 464 22.04 -2.43 23.57
C PRO A 464 22.30 -3.32 24.80
N ASN A 465 23.31 -2.99 25.58
CA ASN A 465 23.68 -3.69 26.82
C ASN A 465 23.07 -3.04 28.09
N ILE A 466 22.34 -1.90 27.96
CA ILE A 466 21.75 -1.15 29.08
C ILE A 466 20.23 -1.21 28.98
N LYS A 467 19.61 -2.02 29.80
CA LYS A 467 18.15 -2.19 29.76
C LYS A 467 17.42 -0.93 30.25
N GLY A 468 16.47 -0.43 29.44
CA GLY A 468 15.59 0.66 29.77
C GLY A 468 16.17 2.04 29.45
N ASP A 469 17.27 2.10 28.72
CA ASP A 469 17.80 3.30 28.11
C ASP A 469 17.14 3.57 26.74
N ALA A 470 17.22 4.80 26.23
CA ALA A 470 16.65 5.21 24.94
C ALA A 470 17.36 6.47 24.41
N ILE A 471 17.22 6.73 23.14
CA ILE A 471 17.79 7.96 22.53
C ILE A 471 17.01 9.18 23.01
N ARG A 472 15.66 9.10 23.02
CA ARG A 472 14.75 10.23 23.31
C ARG A 472 13.49 9.75 24.04
N SER A 473 12.73 10.69 24.61
CA SER A 473 11.41 10.42 25.18
C SER A 473 10.40 11.46 24.74
N LEU A 474 9.30 11.05 24.14
CA LEU A 474 8.21 11.96 23.77
C LEU A 474 7.44 12.44 24.99
N SER A 475 7.36 11.63 26.04
CA SER A 475 6.67 11.96 27.29
C SER A 475 7.49 12.87 28.21
N ASP A 476 8.80 12.72 28.23
CA ASP A 476 9.75 13.47 29.06
C ASP A 476 11.04 13.76 28.28
N PRO A 477 11.00 14.70 27.31
CA PRO A 477 12.16 15.02 26.48
C PRO A 477 13.41 15.41 27.29
N ALA A 478 13.22 16.07 28.42
CA ALA A 478 14.30 16.52 29.29
C ALA A 478 15.07 15.36 29.92
N LYS A 479 14.47 14.18 30.07
CA LYS A 479 15.10 12.94 30.56
C LYS A 479 16.36 12.58 29.76
N TYR A 480 16.35 12.84 28.46
CA TYR A 480 17.44 12.52 27.52
C TYR A 480 18.07 13.79 26.90
N GLY A 481 17.92 14.94 27.58
CA GLY A 481 18.64 16.17 27.22
C GLY A 481 17.99 17.01 26.11
N GLN A 482 16.78 16.68 25.67
CA GLN A 482 16.03 17.53 24.75
C GLN A 482 15.27 18.64 25.49
N VAL A 483 14.90 19.69 24.77
CA VAL A 483 14.06 20.77 25.27
C VAL A 483 12.59 20.43 25.15
N ASP A 484 11.81 20.70 26.20
CA ASP A 484 10.39 20.37 26.29
C ASP A 484 9.45 21.57 26.35
N HIS A 485 10.01 22.81 26.38
CA HIS A 485 9.26 24.04 26.41
C HIS A 485 9.95 25.16 25.63
N TYR A 486 9.19 25.93 24.86
CA TYR A 486 9.68 26.94 23.93
C TYR A 486 10.53 28.04 24.57
N SER A 487 10.27 28.39 25.85
CA SER A 487 11.12 29.37 26.56
C SER A 487 12.58 28.95 26.74
N ASN A 488 12.84 27.66 26.56
CA ASN A 488 14.16 27.06 26.72
C ASN A 488 14.76 26.65 25.34
N LEU A 489 14.22 27.21 24.24
CA LEU A 489 14.67 26.91 22.90
C LEU A 489 16.21 26.96 22.80
N TYR A 490 16.81 25.88 22.34
CA TYR A 490 18.25 25.77 22.18
C TYR A 490 18.71 26.51 20.90
N PRO A 491 19.57 27.50 21.01
CA PRO A 491 19.94 28.35 19.88
C PRO A 491 21.05 27.78 18.99
N ASP A 492 21.64 26.63 19.35
CA ASP A 492 22.74 25.96 18.65
C ASP A 492 23.85 26.93 18.17
N PRO A 493 24.56 27.59 19.08
CA PRO A 493 25.45 28.70 18.74
C PRO A 493 26.64 28.31 17.89
N ASN A 494 26.98 27.00 17.87
CA ASN A 494 28.09 26.45 17.09
C ASN A 494 27.63 25.78 15.79
N ASN A 495 26.31 25.72 15.54
CA ASN A 495 25.68 24.99 14.44
C ASN A 495 26.10 23.50 14.37
N GLU A 496 26.13 22.85 15.55
CA GLU A 496 26.49 21.43 15.69
C GLU A 496 25.28 20.51 15.50
N ASP A 497 24.05 21.06 15.60
CA ASP A 497 22.76 20.38 15.51
C ASP A 497 21.81 21.05 14.51
N TYR A 498 22.31 21.54 13.40
CA TYR A 498 21.51 22.18 12.35
C TYR A 498 20.54 23.25 12.88
N GLY A 499 21.02 24.10 13.78
CA GLY A 499 20.22 25.11 14.47
C GLY A 499 19.34 24.53 15.59
N GLY A 500 19.73 23.40 16.18
CA GLY A 500 19.06 22.74 17.28
C GLY A 500 17.92 21.79 16.84
N ALA A 501 18.01 21.21 15.66
CA ALA A 501 16.94 20.37 15.10
C ALA A 501 16.58 19.19 16.01
N HIS A 502 17.55 18.39 16.43
CA HIS A 502 17.29 17.22 17.28
C HIS A 502 16.94 17.61 18.72
N ILE A 503 17.53 18.68 19.24
CA ILE A 503 17.30 19.09 20.63
C ILE A 503 15.92 19.74 20.79
N ASN A 504 15.52 20.62 19.86
CA ASN A 504 14.27 21.35 19.92
C ASN A 504 13.05 20.54 19.48
N SER A 505 13.23 19.41 18.79
CA SER A 505 12.13 18.50 18.40
C SER A 505 11.35 18.01 19.62
N GLY A 506 12.00 17.95 20.80
CA GLY A 506 11.37 17.57 22.06
C GLY A 506 10.19 18.47 22.46
N ILE A 507 10.16 19.74 22.04
CA ILE A 507 9.03 20.66 22.30
C ILE A 507 7.77 20.13 21.61
N ILE A 508 7.89 19.71 20.34
CA ILE A 508 6.78 19.23 19.54
C ILE A 508 6.41 17.78 19.93
N ASN A 509 7.41 16.94 20.25
CA ASN A 509 7.19 15.62 20.82
C ASN A 509 6.36 15.70 22.11
N LYS A 510 6.67 16.65 22.99
CA LYS A 510 5.91 16.89 24.23
C LYS A 510 4.48 17.36 23.94
N ALA A 511 4.30 18.26 22.97
CA ALA A 511 2.96 18.72 22.57
C ALA A 511 2.12 17.55 22.02
N TYR A 512 2.71 16.69 21.18
CA TYR A 512 2.06 15.48 20.68
C TYR A 512 1.69 14.52 21.81
N TYR A 513 2.62 14.23 22.72
CA TYR A 513 2.35 13.38 23.89
C TYR A 513 1.15 13.91 24.70
N LEU A 514 1.12 15.21 25.00
CA LEU A 514 0.03 15.83 25.72
C LEU A 514 -1.30 15.76 24.96
N LEU A 515 -1.29 15.94 23.65
CA LEU A 515 -2.49 15.76 22.83
C LEU A 515 -3.00 14.32 22.87
N ALA A 516 -2.10 13.35 22.75
CA ALA A 516 -2.45 11.93 22.74
C ALA A 516 -2.88 11.42 24.12
N GLN A 517 -2.06 11.63 25.14
CA GLN A 517 -2.22 11.02 26.46
C GLN A 517 -2.96 11.91 27.45
N GLY A 518 -2.89 13.23 27.25
CA GLY A 518 -3.35 14.21 28.23
C GLY A 518 -2.33 14.44 29.32
N GLY A 519 -2.69 15.31 30.23
CA GLY A 519 -1.86 15.65 31.41
C GLY A 519 -1.88 17.12 31.75
N THR A 520 -1.04 17.51 32.74
CA THR A 520 -0.83 18.91 33.10
C THR A 520 0.64 19.22 32.96
N PHE A 521 0.96 20.26 32.18
CA PHE A 521 2.33 20.70 31.94
C PHE A 521 2.37 22.24 31.98
N HIS A 522 3.34 22.84 32.69
CA HIS A 522 3.43 24.26 32.92
C HIS A 522 2.11 24.94 33.35
N GLY A 523 1.29 24.24 34.14
CA GLY A 523 0.01 24.74 34.64
C GLY A 523 -1.15 24.64 33.63
N VAL A 524 -0.92 24.18 32.41
CA VAL A 524 -1.96 23.95 31.41
C VAL A 524 -2.41 22.51 31.46
N LYS A 525 -3.72 22.28 31.70
CA LYS A 525 -4.33 20.95 31.64
C LYS A 525 -4.78 20.67 30.22
N VAL A 526 -4.31 19.56 29.68
CA VAL A 526 -4.69 19.01 28.36
C VAL A 526 -5.51 17.75 28.56
N ASP A 527 -6.64 17.62 27.89
CA ASP A 527 -7.44 16.40 27.86
C ASP A 527 -6.98 15.56 26.68
N GLY A 528 -6.52 14.34 26.94
CA GLY A 528 -5.99 13.44 25.88
C GLY A 528 -7.10 12.97 24.94
N ILE A 529 -6.77 12.83 23.65
CA ILE A 529 -7.70 12.37 22.62
C ILE A 529 -7.39 10.95 22.10
N GLY A 530 -6.38 10.31 22.65
CA GLY A 530 -5.85 9.01 22.23
C GLY A 530 -4.83 9.10 21.09
N ARG A 531 -3.91 8.12 21.04
CA ARG A 531 -2.82 8.09 20.03
C ARG A 531 -3.36 8.10 18.60
N ASP A 532 -4.44 7.34 18.32
CA ASP A 532 -4.99 7.22 16.97
C ASP A 532 -5.48 8.54 16.38
N ALA A 533 -6.16 9.35 17.19
CA ALA A 533 -6.62 10.65 16.75
C ALA A 533 -5.45 11.65 16.66
N ALA A 534 -4.53 11.62 17.64
CA ALA A 534 -3.41 12.54 17.69
C ALA A 534 -2.44 12.31 16.51
N VAL A 535 -2.05 11.07 16.21
CA VAL A 535 -1.13 10.80 15.10
C VAL A 535 -1.76 11.13 13.75
N TYR A 536 -3.06 10.89 13.59
CA TYR A 536 -3.77 11.25 12.36
C TYR A 536 -3.79 12.76 12.12
N ILE A 537 -4.05 13.56 13.19
CA ILE A 537 -4.00 15.02 13.12
C ILE A 537 -2.59 15.52 12.78
N TYR A 538 -1.55 14.98 13.43
CA TYR A 538 -0.16 15.37 13.17
C TYR A 538 0.27 14.99 11.76
N TYR A 539 0.01 13.75 11.34
CA TYR A 539 0.30 13.33 9.96
C TYR A 539 -0.34 14.28 8.93
N ASN A 540 -1.66 14.55 9.06
CA ASN A 540 -2.34 15.47 8.16
C ASN A 540 -1.75 16.88 8.20
N ALA A 541 -1.48 17.41 9.39
CA ALA A 541 -0.88 18.74 9.54
C ALA A 541 0.47 18.83 8.81
N PHE A 542 1.34 17.85 9.03
CA PHE A 542 2.70 17.85 8.51
C PHE A 542 2.77 17.56 7.01
N THR A 543 1.89 16.71 6.48
CA THR A 543 1.92 16.36 5.06
C THR A 543 1.11 17.29 4.17
N ASN A 544 0.04 17.89 4.68
CA ASN A 544 -0.93 18.61 3.85
C ASN A 544 -1.01 20.13 4.13
N TYR A 545 -0.54 20.61 5.29
CA TYR A 545 -0.69 22.03 5.68
C TYR A 545 0.64 22.77 5.82
N LEU A 546 1.72 22.09 6.21
CA LEU A 546 3.02 22.70 6.35
C LEU A 546 3.71 22.92 4.99
N THR A 547 4.66 23.85 4.99
CA THR A 547 5.54 24.19 3.86
C THR A 547 7.00 24.16 4.31
N SER A 548 7.92 24.28 3.38
CA SER A 548 9.36 24.07 3.61
C SER A 548 9.96 24.97 4.70
N THR A 549 9.42 26.15 4.96
CA THR A 549 9.92 27.12 5.95
C THR A 549 9.01 27.25 7.17
N SER A 550 8.12 26.30 7.40
CA SER A 550 7.23 26.29 8.55
C SER A 550 8.01 26.24 9.86
N ASN A 551 7.53 26.95 10.87
CA ASN A 551 8.06 27.00 12.23
C ASN A 551 7.05 26.44 13.24
N PHE A 552 7.35 26.45 14.53
CA PHE A 552 6.48 25.91 15.56
C PHE A 552 5.12 26.63 15.66
N SER A 553 5.06 27.94 15.43
CA SER A 553 3.81 28.69 15.40
C SER A 553 2.93 28.27 14.23
N THR A 554 3.51 28.08 13.03
CA THR A 554 2.78 27.56 11.86
C THR A 554 2.35 26.11 12.06
N ALA A 555 3.18 25.27 12.69
CA ALA A 555 2.81 23.89 13.05
C ALA A 555 1.62 23.85 14.03
N ARG A 556 1.61 24.73 15.04
CA ARG A 556 0.45 24.89 15.93
C ARG A 556 -0.82 25.20 15.15
N ALA A 557 -0.76 26.18 14.25
CA ALA A 557 -1.91 26.55 13.44
C ALA A 557 -2.38 25.40 12.55
N ALA A 558 -1.45 24.68 11.91
CA ALA A 558 -1.72 23.52 11.05
C ALA A 558 -2.36 22.36 11.83
N VAL A 559 -1.83 22.00 13.00
CA VAL A 559 -2.37 20.93 13.85
C VAL A 559 -3.78 21.27 14.34
N ILE A 560 -4.02 22.53 14.74
CA ILE A 560 -5.36 22.99 15.13
C ILE A 560 -6.32 22.94 13.94
N GLN A 561 -5.89 23.35 12.75
CA GLN A 561 -6.73 23.31 11.55
C GLN A 561 -7.01 21.85 11.13
N ALA A 562 -6.02 20.97 11.13
CA ALA A 562 -6.21 19.55 10.86
C ALA A 562 -7.20 18.91 11.87
N ALA A 563 -7.14 19.31 13.15
CA ALA A 563 -8.11 18.86 14.16
C ALA A 563 -9.54 19.36 13.84
N LYS A 564 -9.70 20.61 13.39
CA LYS A 564 -11.00 21.17 12.98
C LYS A 564 -11.58 20.41 11.80
N ASP A 565 -10.78 20.19 10.77
CA ASP A 565 -11.22 19.59 9.53
C ASP A 565 -11.59 18.10 9.72
N SER A 566 -10.87 17.40 10.63
CA SER A 566 -11.10 15.99 10.91
C SER A 566 -12.23 15.73 11.91
N TYR A 567 -12.38 16.58 12.92
CA TYR A 567 -13.25 16.32 14.09
C TYR A 567 -14.31 17.41 14.33
N GLY A 568 -14.27 18.51 13.57
CA GLY A 568 -15.19 19.65 13.69
C GLY A 568 -14.68 20.73 14.67
N GLU A 569 -15.07 21.97 14.38
CA GLU A 569 -14.53 23.19 15.03
C GLU A 569 -14.70 23.22 16.56
N ASN A 570 -15.79 22.66 17.07
CA ASN A 570 -16.10 22.67 18.50
C ASN A 570 -15.73 21.37 19.21
N SER A 571 -14.87 20.53 18.59
CA SER A 571 -14.47 19.25 19.16
C SER A 571 -13.47 19.40 20.31
N ILE A 572 -13.42 18.36 21.15
CA ILE A 572 -12.38 18.24 22.18
C ILE A 572 -10.98 18.17 21.53
N ALA A 573 -10.85 17.60 20.33
CA ALA A 573 -9.59 17.53 19.61
C ALA A 573 -8.99 18.91 19.34
N VAL A 574 -9.81 19.87 18.90
CA VAL A 574 -9.38 21.25 18.66
C VAL A 574 -8.93 21.93 19.96
N THR A 575 -9.74 21.81 21.02
CA THR A 575 -9.41 22.42 22.32
C THR A 575 -8.14 21.81 22.90
N SER A 576 -7.96 20.49 22.80
CA SER A 576 -6.78 19.79 23.29
C SER A 576 -5.54 20.09 22.47
N ALA A 577 -5.66 20.22 21.14
CA ALA A 577 -4.58 20.65 20.27
C ALA A 577 -4.09 22.07 20.65
N MET A 578 -5.01 23.02 20.84
CA MET A 578 -4.64 24.37 21.31
C MET A 578 -3.88 24.31 22.63
N LYS A 579 -4.44 23.62 23.63
CA LYS A 579 -3.86 23.52 24.97
C LYS A 579 -2.52 22.77 25.00
N SER A 580 -2.31 21.76 24.12
CA SER A 580 -1.03 21.04 24.07
C SER A 580 0.12 21.95 23.64
N PHE A 581 -0.11 22.82 22.66
CA PHE A 581 0.88 23.84 22.26
C PHE A 581 1.03 24.97 23.30
N ASP A 582 -0.08 25.40 23.93
CA ASP A 582 0.00 26.38 25.03
C ASP A 582 0.83 25.84 26.19
N ALA A 583 0.72 24.54 26.50
CA ALA A 583 1.46 23.88 27.56
C ALA A 583 2.97 23.87 27.34
N VAL A 584 3.40 23.74 26.08
CA VAL A 584 4.83 23.79 25.71
C VAL A 584 5.30 25.19 25.33
N GLY A 585 4.45 26.21 25.49
CA GLY A 585 4.81 27.62 25.29
C GLY A 585 4.85 28.10 23.84
N VAL A 586 4.36 27.33 22.89
CA VAL A 586 4.25 27.69 21.46
C VAL A 586 2.93 28.44 21.23
N ARG A 587 2.98 29.65 20.65
CA ARG A 587 1.84 30.53 20.43
C ARG A 587 1.67 30.95 18.96
#